data_0d83b78f1fb2a56665327d80ef1b7cbc
#
_entry.id   0d83b78f1fb2a56665327d80ef1b7cbc
#
_cell.length_a   1.000
_cell.length_b   1.000
_cell.length_c   1.000
_cell.angle_alpha   90.00
_cell.angle_beta   90.00
_cell.angle_gamma   90.00
#
_symmetry.space_group_name_H-M   'P 1'
#
loop_
_entity.id
_entity.type
_entity.pdbx_description
1 polymer ?
#
loop_
_entity_poly.entity_id
_entity_poly.type
_entity_poly.pdbx_seq_one_letter_code
_entity_poly.pdbx_strand_id
1 'polypeptide(L)'
;MGKDCGMDLFWDFEFDDITRAKPPDAKGVYIIRVRKPGVPPDKMIRKLKPHISRLGWEMAERYLLDRIGRIEKIGDCPIIYIGSAGTNPGSRHTLAGRYRDLVRRHTIQFPVWALLYFGWELDFGWKAAENPKELERELKEKYETRQRRMPPALVVR
;
A
#
# COMPACT_ATOMS: atom_id res chain seq x y z
N MET A 1 12.39 -8.07 -15.31
CA MET A 1 11.27 -8.24 -15.59
C MET A 1 10.47 -8.91 -14.68
N GLY A 2 9.79 -8.21 -14.10
CA GLY A 2 9.04 -8.59 -13.04
C GLY A 2 8.22 -9.74 -13.28
N LYS A 3 8.69 -10.76 -13.61
CA LYS A 3 7.95 -11.84 -13.82
C LYS A 3 7.01 -12.02 -12.83
N ASP A 4 6.05 -12.47 -12.91
CA ASP A 4 5.14 -13.10 -12.00
C ASP A 4 5.27 -12.62 -10.57
N CYS A 5 5.15 -11.35 -10.36
CA CYS A 5 5.05 -10.80 -9.02
C CYS A 5 3.68 -11.02 -8.40
N GLY A 6 2.96 -12.06 -8.80
CA GLY A 6 1.66 -12.36 -8.25
C GLY A 6 0.53 -11.48 -8.79
N MET A 7 0.75 -10.72 -9.86
CA MET A 7 -0.32 -9.88 -10.43
C MET A 7 -1.51 -10.69 -10.89
N ASP A 8 -1.30 -11.94 -11.33
CA ASP A 8 -2.39 -12.82 -11.73
C ASP A 8 -3.33 -13.19 -10.57
N LEU A 9 -2.86 -13.08 -9.31
CA LEU A 9 -3.71 -13.30 -8.15
C LEU A 9 -4.82 -12.26 -8.03
N PHE A 10 -4.65 -11.12 -8.67
CA PHE A 10 -5.57 -9.99 -8.58
C PHE A 10 -6.28 -9.73 -9.93
N TRP A 11 -6.37 -10.73 -10.80
CA TRP A 11 -6.93 -10.58 -12.13
C TRP A 11 -8.38 -10.09 -12.13
N ASP A 12 -9.13 -10.41 -11.07
CA ASP A 12 -10.54 -10.04 -10.94
C ASP A 12 -10.76 -8.78 -10.09
N PHE A 13 -9.70 -8.08 -9.71
CA PHE A 13 -9.80 -6.79 -9.03
C PHE A 13 -10.09 -5.68 -10.04
N GLU A 14 -10.83 -4.67 -9.58
CA GLU A 14 -10.98 -3.43 -10.34
C GLU A 14 -9.86 -2.49 -9.93
N PHE A 15 -9.37 -1.68 -10.85
CA PHE A 15 -8.27 -0.75 -10.60
C PHE A 15 -8.60 0.62 -11.14
N ASP A 16 -8.17 1.65 -10.42
CA ASP A 16 -8.17 3.03 -10.92
C ASP A 16 -6.99 3.77 -10.28
N ASP A 17 -6.62 4.90 -10.86
CA ASP A 17 -5.57 5.75 -10.31
C ASP A 17 -5.92 6.09 -8.86
N ILE A 18 -4.93 5.97 -7.96
CA ILE A 18 -5.16 6.16 -6.52
C ILE A 18 -5.64 7.58 -6.17
N THR A 19 -5.36 8.54 -7.03
CA THR A 19 -5.78 9.93 -6.78
C THR A 19 -7.25 10.17 -7.07
N ARG A 20 -7.92 9.27 -7.78
CA ARG A 20 -9.32 9.45 -8.18
C ARG A 20 -10.18 8.19 -8.09
N ALA A 21 -9.69 7.15 -7.44
CA ALA A 21 -10.43 5.90 -7.32
C ALA A 21 -11.75 6.10 -6.57
N LYS A 22 -12.76 5.35 -6.97
CA LYS A 22 -14.08 5.38 -6.33
C LYS A 22 -14.51 3.96 -5.95
N PRO A 23 -13.84 3.33 -4.98
CA PRO A 23 -14.24 2.01 -4.56
C PRO A 23 -15.63 2.04 -3.92
N PRO A 24 -16.34 0.91 -3.95
CA PRO A 24 -17.70 0.85 -3.43
C PRO A 24 -17.75 0.93 -1.91
N ASP A 25 -18.92 1.26 -1.40
CA ASP A 25 -19.18 1.29 0.03
C ASP A 25 -19.55 -0.13 0.50
N ALA A 26 -18.60 -1.04 0.35
CA ALA A 26 -18.75 -2.45 0.66
C ALA A 26 -17.47 -2.97 1.31
N LYS A 27 -17.58 -4.05 2.09
CA LYS A 27 -16.40 -4.71 2.64
C LYS A 27 -15.66 -5.47 1.54
N GLY A 28 -14.36 -5.61 1.71
CA GLY A 28 -13.55 -6.29 0.70
C GLY A 28 -12.05 -6.17 0.95
N VAL A 29 -11.30 -6.52 -0.06
CA VAL A 29 -9.83 -6.45 -0.06
C VAL A 29 -9.39 -5.40 -1.06
N TYR A 30 -8.32 -4.68 -0.72
CA TYR A 30 -7.74 -3.70 -1.63
C TYR A 30 -6.24 -3.87 -1.73
N ILE A 31 -5.69 -3.42 -2.84
CA ILE A 31 -4.25 -3.42 -3.06
C ILE A 31 -3.81 -2.08 -3.60
N ILE A 32 -2.52 -1.79 -3.43
CA ILE A 32 -1.88 -0.66 -4.09
C ILE A 32 -0.79 -1.23 -4.97
N ARG A 33 -0.80 -0.83 -6.24
CA ARG A 33 0.23 -1.26 -7.18
C ARG A 33 0.89 -0.06 -7.85
N VAL A 34 2.14 -0.24 -8.22
CA VAL A 34 2.88 0.74 -9.01
C VAL A 34 2.51 0.54 -10.48
N ARG A 35 1.95 1.58 -11.11
CA ARG A 35 1.72 1.58 -12.55
C ARG A 35 2.97 2.06 -13.28
N LYS A 36 3.60 3.10 -12.75
CA LYS A 36 4.82 3.66 -13.32
C LYS A 36 5.71 4.20 -12.21
N PRO A 37 6.97 3.79 -12.14
CA PRO A 37 7.87 4.33 -11.12
C PRO A 37 8.28 5.77 -11.44
N GLY A 38 8.57 6.52 -10.39
CA GLY A 38 9.10 7.87 -10.48
C GLY A 38 10.56 7.89 -10.02
N VAL A 39 10.89 8.85 -9.14
CA VAL A 39 12.24 8.95 -8.59
C VAL A 39 12.60 7.66 -7.83
N PRO A 40 13.80 7.09 -8.03
CA PRO A 40 14.20 5.87 -7.32
C PRO A 40 14.15 6.02 -5.80
N PRO A 41 13.78 4.95 -5.07
CA PRO A 41 13.60 5.01 -3.61
C PRO A 41 14.82 5.56 -2.85
N ASP A 42 16.03 5.18 -3.22
CA ASP A 42 17.25 5.67 -2.55
C ASP A 42 17.39 7.19 -2.65
N LYS A 43 17.05 7.76 -3.80
CA LYS A 43 17.09 9.21 -3.99
C LYS A 43 15.96 9.91 -3.24
N MET A 44 14.79 9.32 -3.20
CA MET A 44 13.66 9.86 -2.42
C MET A 44 14.04 9.98 -0.96
N ILE A 45 14.60 8.92 -0.40
CA ILE A 45 14.95 8.87 1.02
C ILE A 45 16.04 9.88 1.34
N ARG A 46 17.05 10.02 0.49
CA ARG A 46 18.10 11.02 0.68
C ARG A 46 17.54 12.45 0.71
N LYS A 47 16.49 12.71 -0.06
CA LYS A 47 15.85 14.04 -0.04
C LYS A 47 14.94 14.26 1.16
N LEU A 48 14.30 13.19 1.65
CA LEU A 48 13.34 13.30 2.74
C LEU A 48 13.97 13.33 4.13
N LYS A 49 15.03 12.54 4.36
CA LYS A 49 15.64 12.42 5.68
C LYS A 49 16.05 13.76 6.31
N PRO A 50 16.73 14.67 5.61
CA PRO A 50 17.11 15.95 6.22
C PRO A 50 15.91 16.77 6.69
N HIS A 51 14.81 16.73 5.94
CA HIS A 51 13.60 17.48 6.33
C HIS A 51 12.94 16.86 7.55
N ILE A 52 12.90 15.54 7.64
CA ILE A 52 12.33 14.85 8.81
C ILE A 52 13.16 15.13 10.05
N SER A 53 14.50 15.09 9.91
CA SER A 53 15.40 15.34 11.05
C SER A 53 15.28 16.76 11.60
N ARG A 54 14.74 17.70 10.83
CA ARG A 54 14.55 19.10 11.28
C ARG A 54 13.27 19.30 12.08
N LEU A 55 12.39 18.29 12.17
CA LEU A 55 11.12 18.47 12.88
C LEU A 55 11.30 18.65 14.39
N GLY A 56 12.40 18.16 14.96
CA GLY A 56 12.71 18.34 16.35
C GLY A 56 11.86 17.50 17.31
N TRP A 57 10.96 16.68 16.79
CA TRP A 57 10.11 15.81 17.59
C TRP A 57 10.58 14.38 17.43
N GLU A 58 11.31 13.88 18.40
CA GLU A 58 11.94 12.57 18.33
C GLU A 58 10.97 11.43 17.96
N MET A 59 9.80 11.41 18.59
CA MET A 59 8.81 10.37 18.29
C MET A 59 8.26 10.47 16.87
N ALA A 60 7.97 11.68 16.42
CA ALA A 60 7.48 11.90 15.06
C ALA A 60 8.57 11.57 14.04
N GLU A 61 9.81 11.91 14.33
CA GLU A 61 10.94 11.59 13.49
C GLU A 61 11.08 10.07 13.33
N ARG A 62 11.07 9.31 14.41
CA ARG A 62 11.14 7.86 14.36
C ARG A 62 10.00 7.27 13.55
N TYR A 63 8.79 7.75 13.77
CA TYR A 63 7.62 7.28 13.04
C TYR A 63 7.77 7.48 11.53
N LEU A 64 8.15 8.69 11.13
CA LEU A 64 8.29 9.02 9.72
C LEU A 64 9.46 8.27 9.08
N LEU A 65 10.59 8.16 9.77
CA LEU A 65 11.75 7.42 9.27
C LEU A 65 11.42 5.93 9.08
N ASP A 66 10.68 5.34 10.01
CA ASP A 66 10.23 3.96 9.86
C ASP A 66 9.34 3.80 8.62
N ARG A 67 8.45 4.73 8.40
CA ARG A 67 7.53 4.67 7.25
C ARG A 67 8.24 4.87 5.92
N ILE A 68 9.15 5.81 5.82
CA ILE A 68 9.91 5.98 4.57
C ILE A 68 10.92 4.86 4.36
N GLY A 69 11.43 4.25 5.42
CA GLY A 69 12.31 3.08 5.30
C GLY A 69 11.65 1.93 4.56
N ARG A 70 10.33 1.86 4.53
CA ARG A 70 9.63 0.83 3.77
C ARG A 70 9.69 1.08 2.27
N ILE A 71 9.90 2.33 1.87
CA ILE A 71 10.05 2.68 0.47
C ILE A 71 11.31 2.01 -0.11
N GLU A 72 12.35 1.83 0.71
CA GLU A 72 13.57 1.13 0.29
C GLU A 72 13.31 -0.31 -0.16
N LYS A 73 12.22 -0.91 0.34
CA LYS A 73 11.88 -2.29 0.02
C LYS A 73 11.14 -2.44 -1.31
N ILE A 74 10.79 -1.32 -1.94
CA ILE A 74 10.10 -1.36 -3.23
C ILE A 74 11.12 -1.76 -4.29
N GLY A 75 10.89 -2.93 -4.87
CA GLY A 75 11.71 -3.46 -5.94
C GLY A 75 10.94 -3.50 -7.26
N ASP A 76 11.16 -4.56 -8.01
CA ASP A 76 10.53 -4.71 -9.32
C ASP A 76 9.08 -5.16 -9.26
N CYS A 77 8.63 -5.63 -8.11
CA CYS A 77 7.25 -6.08 -7.97
C CYS A 77 6.30 -4.90 -7.89
N PRO A 78 5.27 -4.82 -8.73
CA PRO A 78 4.35 -3.69 -8.71
C PRO A 78 3.44 -3.64 -7.49
N ILE A 79 3.17 -4.76 -6.83
CA ILE A 79 2.28 -4.77 -5.67
C ILE A 79 3.06 -4.33 -4.44
N ILE A 80 2.63 -3.24 -3.81
CA ILE A 80 3.32 -2.69 -2.64
C ILE A 80 2.50 -2.76 -1.36
N TYR A 81 1.19 -3.03 -1.46
CA TYR A 81 0.35 -3.17 -0.27
C TYR A 81 -0.87 -4.04 -0.54
N ILE A 82 -1.27 -4.84 0.44
CA ILE A 82 -2.51 -5.61 0.45
C ILE A 82 -3.18 -5.33 1.80
N GLY A 83 -4.44 -4.94 1.79
CA GLY A 83 -5.20 -4.67 2.99
C GLY A 83 -6.66 -5.04 2.83
N SER A 84 -7.45 -4.83 3.88
CA SER A 84 -8.87 -5.16 3.84
C SER A 84 -9.71 -4.16 4.61
N ALA A 85 -11.00 -4.16 4.33
CA ALA A 85 -12.00 -3.33 4.98
C ALA A 85 -13.16 -4.21 5.43
N GLY A 86 -13.67 -3.96 6.65
CA GLY A 86 -14.80 -4.72 7.19
C GLY A 86 -14.42 -6.09 7.75
N THR A 87 -13.17 -6.24 8.21
CA THR A 87 -12.67 -7.53 8.69
C THR A 87 -13.22 -7.96 10.05
N ASN A 88 -13.55 -7.00 10.89
CA ASN A 88 -14.07 -7.32 12.22
C ASN A 88 -15.58 -7.34 12.24
N PRO A 89 -16.21 -8.27 13.00
CA PRO A 89 -17.67 -8.26 13.15
C PRO A 89 -18.15 -6.90 13.66
N GLY A 90 -19.19 -6.37 13.03
CA GLY A 90 -19.72 -5.06 13.38
C GLY A 90 -18.91 -3.88 12.90
N SER A 91 -17.81 -4.12 12.19
CA SER A 91 -17.02 -3.04 11.62
C SER A 91 -17.82 -2.29 10.56
N ARG A 92 -17.76 -0.97 10.61
CA ARG A 92 -18.37 -0.10 9.60
C ARG A 92 -17.39 0.29 8.50
N HIS A 93 -16.17 -0.25 8.55
CA HIS A 93 -15.19 0.06 7.54
C HIS A 93 -15.57 -0.58 6.20
N THR A 94 -15.52 0.22 5.17
CA THR A 94 -15.78 -0.21 3.80
C THR A 94 -14.56 0.11 2.94
N LEU A 95 -14.53 -0.42 1.73
CA LEU A 95 -13.50 -0.08 0.77
C LEU A 95 -13.43 1.42 0.53
N ALA A 96 -14.58 2.07 0.37
CA ALA A 96 -14.64 3.53 0.23
C ALA A 96 -14.10 4.24 1.48
N GLY A 97 -14.43 3.74 2.67
CA GLY A 97 -13.94 4.29 3.93
C GLY A 97 -12.44 4.15 4.08
N ARG A 98 -11.89 2.96 3.77
CA ARG A 98 -10.44 2.75 3.83
C ARG A 98 -9.70 3.61 2.82
N TYR A 99 -10.26 3.79 1.64
CA TYR A 99 -9.67 4.68 0.65
C TYR A 99 -9.58 6.11 1.20
N ARG A 100 -10.65 6.61 1.84
CA ARG A 100 -10.61 7.93 2.50
C ARG A 100 -9.57 8.00 3.60
N ASP A 101 -9.43 6.92 4.38
CA ASP A 101 -8.47 6.87 5.48
C ASP A 101 -7.02 6.94 4.99
N LEU A 102 -6.73 6.46 3.79
CA LEU A 102 -5.41 6.62 3.19
C LEU A 102 -4.99 8.09 3.13
N VAL A 103 -5.96 8.97 2.95
CA VAL A 103 -5.70 10.41 2.88
C VAL A 103 -5.50 11.03 4.26
N ARG A 104 -6.00 10.39 5.33
CA ARG A 104 -6.06 11.01 6.65
C ARG A 104 -5.28 10.32 7.77
N ARG A 105 -5.40 9.00 7.92
CA ARG A 105 -4.92 8.32 9.14
C ARG A 105 -4.25 6.97 8.96
N HIS A 106 -4.21 6.43 7.76
CA HIS A 106 -3.69 5.09 7.55
C HIS A 106 -2.18 5.04 7.73
N THR A 107 -1.66 3.93 8.24
CA THR A 107 -0.22 3.77 8.46
C THR A 107 0.61 3.84 7.18
N ILE A 108 0.02 3.60 6.03
CA ILE A 108 0.71 3.69 4.75
C ILE A 108 0.51 5.05 4.07
N GLN A 109 -0.23 5.95 4.70
CA GLN A 109 -0.51 7.26 4.12
C GLN A 109 0.76 8.02 3.73
N PHE A 110 1.71 8.11 4.64
CA PHE A 110 2.94 8.87 4.39
C PHE A 110 3.78 8.28 3.25
N PRO A 111 4.06 6.96 3.24
CA PRO A 111 4.78 6.38 2.11
C PRO A 111 4.08 6.59 0.77
N VAL A 112 2.76 6.43 0.72
CA VAL A 112 1.99 6.62 -0.50
C VAL A 112 2.11 8.07 -0.99
N TRP A 113 1.96 9.04 -0.10
CA TRP A 113 2.10 10.44 -0.45
C TRP A 113 3.51 10.78 -0.94
N ALA A 114 4.53 10.22 -0.27
CA ALA A 114 5.91 10.43 -0.69
C ALA A 114 6.13 9.91 -2.13
N LEU A 115 5.63 8.72 -2.42
CA LEU A 115 5.74 8.17 -3.77
C LEU A 115 5.06 9.08 -4.79
N LEU A 116 3.82 9.49 -4.53
CA LEU A 116 3.09 10.38 -5.44
C LEU A 116 3.81 11.70 -5.64
N TYR A 117 4.35 12.27 -4.56
CA TYR A 117 5.08 13.53 -4.63
C TYR A 117 6.31 13.42 -5.53
N PHE A 118 6.97 12.26 -5.54
CA PHE A 118 8.15 12.03 -6.35
C PHE A 118 7.83 11.43 -7.72
N GLY A 119 6.60 11.58 -8.18
CA GLY A 119 6.23 11.26 -9.56
C GLY A 119 5.84 9.83 -9.83
N TRP A 120 5.68 9.01 -8.79
CA TRP A 120 5.19 7.65 -8.97
C TRP A 120 3.72 7.67 -9.32
N GLU A 121 3.31 6.80 -10.23
CA GLU A 121 1.91 6.60 -10.56
C GLU A 121 1.43 5.30 -9.94
N LEU A 122 0.43 5.41 -9.09
CA LEU A 122 -0.07 4.28 -8.31
C LEU A 122 -1.53 4.02 -8.65
N ASP A 123 -1.92 2.76 -8.64
CA ASP A 123 -3.31 2.35 -8.76
C ASP A 123 -3.83 1.81 -7.44
N PHE A 124 -5.08 2.11 -7.15
CA PHE A 124 -5.84 1.49 -6.07
C PHE A 124 -6.71 0.40 -6.69
N GLY A 125 -6.53 -0.84 -6.24
CA GLY A 125 -7.32 -1.97 -6.71
C GLY A 125 -8.20 -2.49 -5.60
N TRP A 126 -9.38 -3.00 -5.94
CA TRP A 126 -10.30 -3.51 -4.93
C TRP A 126 -11.15 -4.65 -5.45
N LYS A 127 -11.62 -5.47 -4.50
CA LYS A 127 -12.58 -6.53 -4.76
C LYS A 127 -13.49 -6.65 -3.54
N ALA A 128 -14.80 -6.50 -3.74
CA ALA A 128 -15.77 -6.73 -2.67
C ALA A 128 -15.77 -8.22 -2.30
N ALA A 129 -15.89 -8.52 -1.01
CA ALA A 129 -15.86 -9.89 -0.53
C ALA A 129 -16.67 -10.03 0.75
N GLU A 130 -17.35 -11.16 0.90
CA GLU A 130 -18.14 -11.45 2.11
C GLU A 130 -17.22 -11.68 3.33
N ASN A 131 -16.08 -12.33 3.12
CA ASN A 131 -15.10 -12.63 4.15
C ASN A 131 -13.75 -11.97 3.81
N PRO A 132 -13.65 -10.65 3.96
CA PRO A 132 -12.45 -9.94 3.52
C PRO A 132 -11.18 -10.36 4.27
N LYS A 133 -11.29 -10.68 5.55
CA LYS A 133 -10.13 -11.11 6.33
C LYS A 133 -9.56 -12.42 5.78
N GLU A 134 -10.40 -13.38 5.45
CA GLU A 134 -9.96 -14.65 4.91
C GLU A 134 -9.37 -14.49 3.53
N LEU A 135 -10.02 -13.69 2.67
CA LEU A 135 -9.50 -13.42 1.34
C LEU A 135 -8.14 -12.70 1.40
N GLU A 136 -8.03 -11.71 2.29
CA GLU A 136 -6.75 -11.01 2.48
C GLU A 136 -5.66 -11.97 2.91
N ARG A 137 -5.93 -12.84 3.88
CA ARG A 137 -4.97 -13.82 4.36
C ARG A 137 -4.54 -14.77 3.24
N GLU A 138 -5.49 -15.28 2.49
CA GLU A 138 -5.22 -16.19 1.38
C GLU A 138 -4.34 -15.52 0.31
N LEU A 139 -4.68 -14.29 -0.07
CA LEU A 139 -3.92 -13.57 -1.08
C LEU A 139 -2.50 -13.23 -0.60
N LYS A 140 -2.36 -12.84 0.68
CA LYS A 140 -1.04 -12.58 1.26
C LYS A 140 -0.18 -13.84 1.30
N GLU A 141 -0.75 -14.97 1.68
CA GLU A 141 -0.02 -16.24 1.71
C GLU A 141 0.46 -16.64 0.31
N LYS A 142 -0.43 -16.54 -0.69
CA LYS A 142 -0.07 -16.83 -2.07
C LYS A 142 0.99 -15.88 -2.59
N TYR A 143 0.86 -14.60 -2.29
CA TYR A 143 1.83 -13.58 -2.68
C TYR A 143 3.21 -13.88 -2.07
N GLU A 144 3.26 -14.11 -0.75
CA GLU A 144 4.51 -14.37 -0.05
C GLU A 144 5.19 -15.66 -0.54
N THR A 145 4.41 -16.68 -0.88
CA THR A 145 4.94 -17.92 -1.44
C THR A 145 5.70 -17.64 -2.74
N ARG A 146 5.14 -16.79 -3.60
CA ARG A 146 5.79 -16.42 -4.86
C ARG A 146 6.95 -15.45 -4.68
N GLN A 147 6.95 -14.66 -3.62
CA GLN A 147 7.95 -13.63 -3.35
C GLN A 147 8.95 -14.05 -2.28
N ARG A 148 9.29 -15.34 -2.22
CA ARG A 148 10.29 -15.86 -1.28
C ARG A 148 9.98 -15.48 0.17
N ARG A 149 8.70 -15.55 0.54
CA ARG A 149 8.18 -15.24 1.88
C ARG A 149 8.30 -13.77 2.27
N MET A 150 8.53 -12.90 1.31
CA MET A 150 8.55 -11.46 1.58
C MET A 150 7.16 -10.85 1.37
N PRO A 151 6.68 -10.05 2.33
CA PRO A 151 5.41 -9.35 2.15
C PRO A 151 5.55 -8.19 1.15
N PRO A 152 4.44 -7.62 0.67
CA PRO A 152 4.52 -6.38 -0.10
C PRO A 152 5.25 -5.29 0.68
N ALA A 153 5.97 -4.43 -0.02
CA ALA A 153 6.92 -3.50 0.57
C ALA A 153 6.36 -2.64 1.70
N LEU A 154 5.13 -2.15 1.57
CA LEU A 154 4.52 -1.27 2.55
C LEU A 154 3.73 -1.99 3.65
N VAL A 155 3.63 -3.31 3.60
CA VAL A 155 2.92 -4.06 4.63
C VAL A 155 3.73 -4.03 5.93
N VAL A 156 3.05 -3.71 7.02
CA VAL A 156 3.63 -3.72 8.37
C VAL A 156 3.31 -5.06 9.00
N ARG A 157 4.32 -5.73 9.49
CA ARG A 157 4.15 -6.96 10.27
C ARG A 157 4.06 -6.64 11.75
#